data_48faabd23487869cdb6a5f0c0b05e83c
#
_entry.id   48faabd23487869cdb6a5f0c0b05e83c
#
_cell.length_a   1.000
_cell.length_b   1.000
_cell.length_c   1.000
_cell.angle_alpha   90.00
_cell.angle_beta   90.00
_cell.angle_gamma   90.00
#
_symmetry.space_group_name_H-M   'P 1'
#
loop_
_entity.id
_entity.type
_entity.pdbx_description
1 polymer ?
#
loop_
_entity_poly.entity_id
_entity_poly.type
_entity_poly.pdbx_seq_one_letter_code
_entity_poly.pdbx_strand_id
1 'polypeptide(L)'
;MLIKYLGHSCFWIEFGGKRLLIDPFIAGNPMASNINQNDLEVDYMLITHGHGDHIGDAIDIGQRTKAIAIANFEVQNWLVAQGIRAYAMNLGGKFKFDFGTVKMVSAIHSSVLPDGSNGGNPGGFVVWNESQSFYIAGDTALTYDMKLIPLTCPPLTFAILPLGDVFTMGYEDAIIASQWINCDLIIGCHFDTFEPIRIDHKKAQEAFAQAGKKLILPEIGQVINL
;
A
#
# COMPACT_ATOMS: atom_id res chain seq x y z
N MET A 1 3.83 14.42 -8.58
CA MET A 1 3.76 13.56 -7.37
C MET A 1 5.08 12.82 -7.26
N LEU A 2 5.65 12.76 -6.05
CA LEU A 2 6.90 12.07 -5.80
C LEU A 2 6.61 10.81 -4.98
N ILE A 3 7.10 9.66 -5.45
CA ILE A 3 6.90 8.34 -4.81
C ILE A 3 8.29 7.76 -4.56
N LYS A 4 8.58 7.38 -3.32
CA LYS A 4 9.82 6.67 -2.98
C LYS A 4 9.48 5.27 -2.50
N TYR A 5 10.06 4.25 -3.12
CA TYR A 5 9.91 2.87 -2.69
C TYR A 5 10.91 2.56 -1.57
N LEU A 6 10.42 2.05 -0.46
CA LEU A 6 11.22 1.76 0.72
C LEU A 6 11.42 0.25 0.95
N GLY A 7 10.88 -0.57 0.05
CA GLY A 7 10.94 -2.02 0.09
C GLY A 7 9.63 -2.68 0.49
N HIS A 8 9.45 -3.92 0.09
CA HIS A 8 8.25 -4.75 0.33
C HIS A 8 6.96 -4.06 -0.14
N SER A 9 6.10 -3.63 0.78
CA SER A 9 4.90 -2.84 0.48
C SER A 9 5.00 -1.41 1.00
N CYS A 10 6.20 -0.99 1.45
CA CYS A 10 6.42 0.32 2.04
C CYS A 10 6.74 1.37 0.99
N PHE A 11 5.91 2.41 0.93
CA PHE A 11 6.08 3.57 0.05
C PHE A 11 5.94 4.87 0.82
N TRP A 12 6.81 5.83 0.50
CA TRP A 12 6.64 7.22 0.91
C TRP A 12 6.16 8.03 -0.29
N ILE A 13 5.05 8.76 -0.13
CA ILE A 13 4.39 9.46 -1.25
C ILE A 13 4.12 10.91 -0.83
N GLU A 14 4.61 11.86 -1.63
CA GLU A 14 4.22 13.26 -1.51
C GLU A 14 2.95 13.52 -2.32
N PHE A 15 1.85 13.84 -1.61
CA PHE A 15 0.54 14.00 -2.21
C PHE A 15 -0.26 15.09 -1.50
N GLY A 16 -0.85 16.02 -2.26
CA GLY A 16 -1.67 17.10 -1.72
C GLY A 16 -0.93 17.99 -0.69
N GLY A 17 0.38 18.15 -0.82
CA GLY A 17 1.23 18.89 0.12
C GLY A 17 1.50 18.17 1.44
N LYS A 18 1.23 16.88 1.52
CA LYS A 18 1.48 16.01 2.69
C LYS A 18 2.34 14.81 2.30
N ARG A 19 3.01 14.25 3.29
CA ARG A 19 3.87 13.08 3.21
C ARG A 19 3.13 11.89 3.78
N LEU A 20 2.75 10.99 2.89
CA LEU A 20 2.03 9.76 3.19
C LEU A 20 3.03 8.61 3.27
N LEU A 21 3.01 7.80 4.31
CA LEU A 21 3.76 6.57 4.43
C LEU A 21 2.79 5.39 4.40
N ILE A 22 3.04 4.46 3.49
CA ILE A 22 2.21 3.28 3.30
C ILE A 22 2.91 2.09 3.93
N ASP A 23 2.21 1.32 4.74
CA ASP A 23 2.63 0.04 5.32
C ASP A 23 4.11 0.04 5.78
N PRO A 24 4.45 0.76 6.86
CA PRO A 24 5.82 0.95 7.31
C PRO A 24 6.45 -0.34 7.80
N PHE A 25 7.32 -0.93 6.95
CA PHE A 25 8.14 -2.08 7.25
C PHE A 25 9.55 -1.87 6.68
N ILE A 26 10.43 -1.27 7.48
CA ILE A 26 11.77 -0.85 7.10
C ILE A 26 12.82 -1.53 7.99
N ALA A 27 12.72 -1.35 9.31
CA ALA A 27 13.70 -1.89 10.26
C ALA A 27 13.72 -3.43 10.26
N GLY A 28 12.55 -4.06 10.10
CA GLY A 28 12.42 -5.51 9.99
C GLY A 28 12.67 -6.07 8.59
N ASN A 29 12.80 -5.22 7.57
CA ASN A 29 12.97 -5.63 6.19
C ASN A 29 14.45 -5.91 5.87
N PRO A 30 14.85 -7.17 5.61
CA PRO A 30 16.26 -7.53 5.37
C PRO A 30 16.85 -6.85 4.12
N MET A 31 16.00 -6.43 3.19
CA MET A 31 16.42 -5.80 1.94
C MET A 31 16.52 -4.26 2.05
N ALA A 32 16.00 -3.64 3.12
CA ALA A 32 15.94 -2.18 3.29
C ALA A 32 17.03 -1.62 4.22
N SER A 33 18.14 -2.32 4.39
CA SER A 33 19.23 -1.92 5.31
C SER A 33 19.88 -0.57 4.99
N ASN A 34 19.71 -0.07 3.77
CA ASN A 34 20.18 1.24 3.30
C ASN A 34 19.17 2.37 3.56
N ILE A 35 17.99 2.07 4.11
CA ILE A 35 16.96 3.06 4.43
C ILE A 35 17.00 3.37 5.93
N ASN A 36 17.24 4.62 6.28
CA ASN A 36 17.13 5.08 7.65
C ASN A 36 15.73 5.64 7.90
N GLN A 37 14.91 4.92 8.63
CA GLN A 37 13.53 5.37 8.95
C GLN A 37 13.48 6.68 9.75
N ASN A 38 14.57 7.03 10.47
CA ASN A 38 14.63 8.25 11.27
C ASN A 38 14.70 9.52 10.41
N ASP A 39 15.11 9.40 9.14
CA ASP A 39 15.18 10.52 8.21
C ASP A 39 13.83 10.80 7.51
N LEU A 40 12.83 9.92 7.72
CA LEU A 40 11.53 10.07 7.11
C LEU A 40 10.68 11.07 7.88
N GLU A 41 10.23 12.11 7.21
CA GLU A 41 9.17 12.98 7.66
C GLU A 41 7.84 12.44 7.15
N VAL A 42 6.85 12.31 8.03
CA VAL A 42 5.56 11.69 7.75
C VAL A 42 4.45 12.50 8.40
N ASP A 43 3.41 12.82 7.63
CA ASP A 43 2.20 13.49 8.12
C ASP A 43 1.08 12.48 8.37
N TYR A 44 0.97 11.47 7.50
CA TYR A 44 -0.03 10.39 7.60
C TYR A 44 0.59 9.03 7.30
N MET A 45 0.09 7.99 7.95
CA MET A 45 0.37 6.60 7.62
C MET A 45 -0.91 5.92 7.14
N LEU A 46 -0.88 5.20 6.03
CA LEU A 46 -1.98 4.36 5.57
C LEU A 46 -1.58 2.90 5.84
N ILE A 47 -2.31 2.23 6.72
CA ILE A 47 -2.04 0.85 7.13
C ILE A 47 -3.13 -0.05 6.56
N THR A 48 -2.76 -0.93 5.64
CA THR A 48 -3.70 -1.79 4.91
C THR A 48 -4.24 -2.91 5.80
N HIS A 49 -3.39 -3.50 6.64
CA HIS A 49 -3.75 -4.57 7.57
C HIS A 49 -2.69 -4.75 8.68
N GLY A 50 -2.93 -5.67 9.62
CA GLY A 50 -2.18 -5.78 10.87
C GLY A 50 -0.94 -6.66 10.83
N HIS A 51 -0.54 -7.27 9.71
CA HIS A 51 0.66 -8.12 9.67
C HIS A 51 1.94 -7.33 9.96
N GLY A 52 2.92 -7.98 10.59
CA GLY A 52 4.15 -7.34 11.04
C GLY A 52 5.00 -6.72 9.93
N ASP A 53 4.95 -7.28 8.72
CA ASP A 53 5.60 -6.78 7.52
C ASP A 53 4.85 -5.61 6.83
N HIS A 54 3.79 -5.09 7.47
CA HIS A 54 3.04 -3.88 7.06
C HIS A 54 2.94 -2.84 8.17
N ILE A 55 2.83 -3.25 9.43
CA ILE A 55 2.64 -2.34 10.56
C ILE A 55 3.91 -2.18 11.43
N GLY A 56 5.00 -2.92 11.11
CA GLY A 56 6.15 -3.12 11.99
C GLY A 56 6.75 -1.85 12.58
N ASP A 57 6.93 -0.80 11.79
CA ASP A 57 7.55 0.46 12.25
C ASP A 57 6.53 1.57 12.54
N ALA A 58 5.21 1.28 12.45
CA ALA A 58 4.16 2.29 12.60
C ALA A 58 4.19 2.99 13.96
N ILE A 59 4.52 2.28 15.04
CA ILE A 59 4.60 2.85 16.38
C ILE A 59 5.77 3.83 16.48
N ASP A 60 6.97 3.42 16.13
CA ASP A 60 8.19 4.24 16.26
C ASP A 60 8.11 5.49 15.39
N ILE A 61 7.69 5.33 14.13
CA ILE A 61 7.53 6.45 13.21
C ILE A 61 6.41 7.38 13.67
N GLY A 62 5.26 6.83 14.07
CA GLY A 62 4.12 7.62 14.54
C GLY A 62 4.43 8.39 15.84
N GLN A 63 5.17 7.80 16.78
CA GLN A 63 5.59 8.49 18.00
C GLN A 63 6.57 9.64 17.72
N ARG A 64 7.51 9.44 16.80
CA ARG A 64 8.51 10.44 16.42
C ARG A 64 7.90 11.58 15.60
N THR A 65 7.13 11.28 14.57
CA THR A 65 6.63 12.28 13.60
C THR A 65 5.30 12.90 14.00
N LYS A 66 4.58 12.30 14.95
CA LYS A 66 3.19 12.62 15.30
C LYS A 66 2.21 12.44 14.13
N ALA A 67 2.57 11.60 13.15
CA ALA A 67 1.73 11.25 12.03
C ALA A 67 0.38 10.66 12.48
N ILE A 68 -0.66 10.85 11.69
CA ILE A 68 -1.96 10.25 11.91
C ILE A 68 -2.04 8.96 11.09
N ALA A 69 -2.23 7.82 11.74
CA ALA A 69 -2.47 6.56 11.04
C ALA A 69 -3.93 6.48 10.56
N ILE A 70 -4.13 6.01 9.34
CA ILE A 70 -5.44 5.72 8.74
C ILE A 70 -5.50 4.22 8.52
N ALA A 71 -6.45 3.53 9.14
CA ALA A 71 -6.54 2.07 9.12
C ALA A 71 -7.99 1.60 9.32
N ASN A 72 -8.22 0.28 9.25
CA ASN A 72 -9.47 -0.30 9.70
C ASN A 72 -9.66 -0.08 11.22
N PHE A 73 -10.86 -0.34 11.71
CA PHE A 73 -11.23 -0.03 13.10
C PHE A 73 -10.37 -0.79 14.14
N GLU A 74 -10.04 -2.05 13.88
CA GLU A 74 -9.28 -2.90 14.80
C GLU A 74 -7.81 -2.46 14.87
N VAL A 75 -7.18 -2.24 13.73
CA VAL A 75 -5.80 -1.73 13.64
C VAL A 75 -5.71 -0.34 14.26
N GLN A 76 -6.68 0.54 13.99
CA GLN A 76 -6.75 1.88 14.58
C GLN A 76 -6.83 1.81 16.11
N ASN A 77 -7.69 0.98 16.69
CA ASN A 77 -7.80 0.81 18.13
C ASN A 77 -6.49 0.31 18.77
N TRP A 78 -5.85 -0.66 18.11
CA TRP A 78 -4.56 -1.17 18.57
C TRP A 78 -3.47 -0.09 18.55
N LEU A 79 -3.38 0.71 17.48
CA LEU A 79 -2.44 1.82 17.38
C LEU A 79 -2.71 2.92 18.43
N VAL A 80 -3.97 3.25 18.70
CA VAL A 80 -4.35 4.21 19.75
C VAL A 80 -3.92 3.70 21.13
N ALA A 81 -4.07 2.40 21.41
CA ALA A 81 -3.58 1.81 22.65
C ALA A 81 -2.05 1.89 22.81
N GLN A 82 -1.29 2.01 21.70
CA GLN A 82 0.14 2.26 21.67
C GLN A 82 0.51 3.77 21.69
N GLY A 83 -0.48 4.65 21.88
CA GLY A 83 -0.28 6.11 21.93
C GLY A 83 -0.14 6.79 20.58
N ILE A 84 -0.50 6.13 19.48
CA ILE A 84 -0.47 6.69 18.13
C ILE A 84 -1.79 7.39 17.83
N ARG A 85 -1.72 8.58 17.24
CA ARG A 85 -2.91 9.25 16.70
C ARG A 85 -3.41 8.47 15.48
N ALA A 86 -4.66 8.04 15.49
CA ALA A 86 -5.18 7.25 14.39
C ALA A 86 -6.63 7.59 14.06
N TYR A 87 -7.01 7.40 12.80
CA TYR A 87 -8.34 7.60 12.25
C TYR A 87 -8.88 6.27 11.73
N ALA A 88 -10.02 5.85 12.29
CA ALA A 88 -10.66 4.59 11.91
C ALA A 88 -11.46 4.74 10.61
N MET A 89 -11.28 3.79 9.73
CA MET A 89 -12.14 3.59 8.55
C MET A 89 -12.71 2.17 8.55
N ASN A 90 -13.53 1.86 7.57
CA ASN A 90 -13.90 0.50 7.25
C ASN A 90 -14.17 0.37 5.74
N LEU A 91 -14.23 -0.88 5.26
CA LEU A 91 -14.41 -1.19 3.85
C LEU A 91 -15.63 -0.46 3.26
N GLY A 92 -15.46 0.17 2.10
CA GLY A 92 -16.47 0.97 1.42
C GLY A 92 -16.57 2.41 1.92
N GLY A 93 -16.06 2.74 3.12
CA GLY A 93 -16.07 4.08 3.69
C GLY A 93 -15.08 5.02 2.99
N LYS A 94 -15.42 6.31 2.93
CA LYS A 94 -14.52 7.36 2.45
C LYS A 94 -14.55 8.57 3.38
N PHE A 95 -13.41 9.28 3.47
CA PHE A 95 -13.29 10.51 4.22
C PHE A 95 -12.36 11.52 3.52
N LYS A 96 -12.65 12.82 3.64
CA LYS A 96 -11.84 13.89 3.07
C LYS A 96 -10.88 14.41 4.15
N PHE A 97 -9.61 14.19 3.95
CA PHE A 97 -8.49 14.77 4.70
C PHE A 97 -8.01 16.06 4.03
N ASP A 98 -7.04 16.74 4.63
CA ASP A 98 -6.48 17.99 4.09
C ASP A 98 -5.60 17.78 2.82
N PHE A 99 -5.13 16.55 2.57
CA PHE A 99 -4.39 16.18 1.35
C PHE A 99 -5.28 15.65 0.21
N GLY A 100 -6.50 15.25 0.51
CA GLY A 100 -7.39 14.62 -0.47
C GLY A 100 -8.40 13.70 0.19
N THR A 101 -9.13 12.94 -0.62
CA THR A 101 -10.08 11.93 -0.15
C THR A 101 -9.43 10.56 -0.13
N VAL A 102 -9.67 9.81 0.93
CA VAL A 102 -9.30 8.41 1.08
C VAL A 102 -10.55 7.56 1.12
N LYS A 103 -10.60 6.49 0.35
CA LYS A 103 -11.62 5.44 0.43
C LYS A 103 -10.95 4.11 0.73
N MET A 104 -11.43 3.42 1.77
CA MET A 104 -11.00 2.05 2.05
C MET A 104 -11.79 1.07 1.18
N VAL A 105 -11.11 0.15 0.52
CA VAL A 105 -11.68 -0.84 -0.40
C VAL A 105 -11.31 -2.24 0.02
N SER A 106 -12.07 -3.26 -0.43
CA SER A 106 -11.87 -4.66 -0.04
C SER A 106 -10.51 -5.20 -0.47
N ALA A 107 -9.90 -6.01 0.38
CA ALA A 107 -8.81 -6.91 0.08
C ALA A 107 -9.15 -8.31 0.62
N ILE A 108 -8.69 -9.36 -0.05
CA ILE A 108 -8.89 -10.74 0.37
C ILE A 108 -7.56 -11.28 0.89
N HIS A 109 -7.41 -11.23 2.18
CA HIS A 109 -6.21 -11.65 2.91
C HIS A 109 -6.57 -11.91 4.38
N SER A 110 -5.60 -12.26 5.21
CA SER A 110 -5.73 -12.32 6.67
C SER A 110 -5.20 -11.03 7.32
N SER A 111 -5.49 -10.85 8.61
CA SER A 111 -4.99 -9.71 9.36
C SER A 111 -4.89 -10.09 10.84
N VAL A 112 -3.67 -10.27 11.32
CA VAL A 112 -3.33 -10.49 12.74
C VAL A 112 -2.34 -9.43 13.17
N LEU A 113 -2.55 -8.85 14.34
CA LEU A 113 -1.67 -7.83 14.91
C LEU A 113 -0.43 -8.47 15.56
N PRO A 114 0.67 -7.73 15.77
CA PRO A 114 1.91 -8.28 16.34
C PRO A 114 1.76 -8.96 17.71
N ASP A 115 0.75 -8.59 18.49
CA ASP A 115 0.42 -9.21 19.78
C ASP A 115 -0.49 -10.45 19.67
N GLY A 116 -0.83 -10.86 18.43
CA GLY A 116 -1.70 -12.00 18.14
C GLY A 116 -3.20 -11.66 18.16
N SER A 117 -3.58 -10.42 18.43
CA SER A 117 -4.98 -10.01 18.38
C SER A 117 -5.48 -9.85 16.94
N ASN A 118 -6.81 -9.85 16.79
CA ASN A 118 -7.46 -9.73 15.49
C ASN A 118 -7.24 -8.32 14.91
N GLY A 119 -6.67 -8.25 13.71
CA GLY A 119 -6.43 -7.00 12.97
C GLY A 119 -7.62 -6.56 12.10
N GLY A 120 -8.77 -7.17 12.24
CA GLY A 120 -9.95 -6.86 11.41
C GLY A 120 -9.82 -7.31 9.96
N ASN A 121 -10.71 -6.81 9.11
CA ASN A 121 -10.64 -7.11 7.68
C ASN A 121 -9.52 -6.32 7.00
N PRO A 122 -8.63 -6.98 6.23
CA PRO A 122 -7.65 -6.26 5.42
C PRO A 122 -8.35 -5.42 4.36
N GLY A 123 -7.68 -4.35 3.92
CA GLY A 123 -8.21 -3.49 2.87
C GLY A 123 -7.11 -2.76 2.13
N GLY A 124 -7.46 -2.27 0.95
CA GLY A 124 -6.66 -1.32 0.20
C GLY A 124 -7.21 0.10 0.35
N PHE A 125 -6.53 1.04 -0.27
CA PHE A 125 -6.94 2.45 -0.27
C PHE A 125 -6.95 3.02 -1.68
N VAL A 126 -8.02 3.73 -2.04
CA VAL A 126 -8.01 4.65 -3.17
C VAL A 126 -7.91 6.06 -2.61
N VAL A 127 -6.89 6.79 -3.06
CA VAL A 127 -6.59 8.14 -2.62
C VAL A 127 -6.67 9.08 -3.81
N TRP A 128 -7.35 10.22 -3.66
CA TRP A 128 -7.47 11.20 -4.76
C TRP A 128 -7.63 12.63 -4.26
N ASN A 129 -7.24 13.57 -5.09
CA ASN A 129 -7.57 14.98 -5.01
C ASN A 129 -8.08 15.48 -6.37
N GLU A 130 -8.09 16.78 -6.62
CA GLU A 130 -8.61 17.36 -7.86
C GLU A 130 -7.75 17.02 -9.10
N SER A 131 -6.47 16.68 -8.92
CA SER A 131 -5.50 16.51 -10.01
C SER A 131 -5.04 15.07 -10.21
N GLN A 132 -5.01 14.25 -9.19
CA GLN A 132 -4.39 12.92 -9.22
C GLN A 132 -5.15 11.92 -8.34
N SER A 133 -5.02 10.65 -8.68
CA SER A 133 -5.62 9.54 -7.94
C SER A 133 -4.74 8.29 -8.02
N PHE A 134 -4.70 7.49 -6.99
CA PHE A 134 -3.99 6.22 -6.99
C PHE A 134 -4.68 5.17 -6.11
N TYR A 135 -4.40 3.92 -6.41
CA TYR A 135 -4.86 2.77 -5.64
C TYR A 135 -3.68 2.03 -5.02
N ILE A 136 -3.82 1.67 -3.76
CA ILE A 136 -2.92 0.79 -3.02
C ILE A 136 -3.72 -0.44 -2.67
N ALA A 137 -3.37 -1.61 -3.24
CA ALA A 137 -4.13 -2.83 -3.02
C ALA A 137 -3.97 -3.38 -1.59
N GLY A 138 -2.80 -3.16 -0.97
CA GLY A 138 -2.37 -3.95 0.18
C GLY A 138 -2.15 -5.40 -0.23
N ASP A 139 -2.12 -6.30 0.75
CA ASP A 139 -2.06 -7.72 0.49
C ASP A 139 -3.44 -8.25 0.13
N THR A 140 -3.53 -8.85 -1.03
CA THR A 140 -4.79 -9.38 -1.55
C THR A 140 -4.59 -10.42 -2.63
N ALA A 141 -5.48 -11.40 -2.68
CA ALA A 141 -5.76 -12.17 -3.88
C ALA A 141 -6.48 -11.30 -4.91
N LEU A 142 -6.54 -11.74 -6.16
CA LEU A 142 -7.43 -11.15 -7.17
C LEU A 142 -8.88 -11.31 -6.72
N THR A 143 -9.63 -10.20 -6.65
CA THR A 143 -11.02 -10.22 -6.20
C THR A 143 -11.94 -9.40 -7.11
N TYR A 144 -13.17 -9.85 -7.27
CA TYR A 144 -14.19 -9.17 -8.07
C TYR A 144 -14.52 -7.76 -7.56
N ASP A 145 -14.31 -7.48 -6.29
CA ASP A 145 -14.54 -6.17 -5.69
C ASP A 145 -13.66 -5.07 -6.31
N MET A 146 -12.54 -5.43 -6.93
CA MET A 146 -11.72 -4.49 -7.69
C MET A 146 -12.48 -3.79 -8.82
N LYS A 147 -13.50 -4.44 -9.41
CA LYS A 147 -14.39 -3.83 -10.42
C LYS A 147 -15.26 -2.69 -9.88
N LEU A 148 -15.42 -2.58 -8.57
CA LEU A 148 -16.13 -1.46 -7.95
C LEU A 148 -15.30 -0.17 -7.93
N ILE A 149 -13.98 -0.27 -8.05
CA ILE A 149 -13.08 0.90 -8.00
C ILE A 149 -13.42 1.90 -9.12
N PRO A 150 -13.42 1.53 -10.42
CA PRO A 150 -13.74 2.48 -11.49
C PRO A 150 -15.21 2.96 -11.48
N LEU A 151 -16.10 2.26 -10.77
CA LEU A 151 -17.51 2.67 -10.63
C LEU A 151 -17.73 3.68 -9.49
N THR A 152 -16.83 3.74 -8.53
CA THR A 152 -17.04 4.48 -7.27
C THR A 152 -15.93 5.46 -6.91
N CYS A 153 -14.85 5.48 -7.69
CA CYS A 153 -13.69 6.35 -7.52
C CYS A 153 -13.34 7.05 -8.85
N PRO A 154 -12.57 8.14 -8.83
CA PRO A 154 -12.06 8.76 -10.05
C PRO A 154 -11.13 7.81 -10.83
N PRO A 155 -10.91 8.06 -12.14
CA PRO A 155 -9.91 7.33 -12.92
C PRO A 155 -8.53 7.37 -12.25
N LEU A 156 -7.86 6.23 -12.20
CA LEU A 156 -6.57 6.10 -11.51
C LEU A 156 -5.40 6.60 -12.38
N THR A 157 -4.51 7.37 -11.78
CA THR A 157 -3.22 7.75 -12.39
C THR A 157 -2.26 6.56 -12.39
N PHE A 158 -2.21 5.80 -11.29
CA PHE A 158 -1.46 4.56 -11.14
C PHE A 158 -2.07 3.68 -10.04
N ALA A 159 -1.62 2.43 -9.98
CA ALA A 159 -1.94 1.53 -8.87
C ALA A 159 -0.68 0.83 -8.36
N ILE A 160 -0.64 0.56 -7.06
CA ILE A 160 0.37 -0.26 -6.39
C ILE A 160 -0.27 -1.63 -6.13
N LEU A 161 0.28 -2.69 -6.76
CA LEU A 161 -0.24 -4.05 -6.68
C LEU A 161 0.84 -5.02 -6.20
N PRO A 162 0.51 -5.99 -5.32
CA PRO A 162 1.41 -7.06 -4.94
C PRO A 162 1.61 -8.03 -6.10
N LEU A 163 2.83 -8.58 -6.25
CA LEU A 163 3.24 -9.44 -7.36
C LEU A 163 3.89 -10.75 -6.93
N GLY A 164 4.11 -10.94 -5.62
CA GLY A 164 4.97 -12.00 -5.09
C GLY A 164 4.39 -13.41 -5.13
N ASP A 165 3.11 -13.55 -5.49
CA ASP A 165 2.40 -14.84 -5.42
C ASP A 165 2.42 -15.45 -4.01
N VAL A 166 2.11 -16.72 -3.84
CA VAL A 166 2.12 -17.50 -2.59
C VAL A 166 1.26 -16.90 -1.46
N PHE A 167 1.49 -15.65 -1.07
CA PHE A 167 0.75 -14.97 -0.01
C PHE A 167 -0.22 -13.90 -0.53
N THR A 168 -0.03 -13.46 -1.77
CA THR A 168 -0.85 -12.45 -2.45
C THR A 168 -1.17 -12.92 -3.87
N MET A 169 -1.71 -12.03 -4.72
CA MET A 169 -1.78 -12.33 -6.15
C MET A 169 -0.36 -12.34 -6.75
N GLY A 170 -0.17 -13.17 -7.79
CA GLY A 170 0.99 -13.13 -8.66
C GLY A 170 0.85 -12.08 -9.77
N TYR A 171 1.89 -11.92 -10.59
CA TYR A 171 1.87 -10.91 -11.65
C TYR A 171 0.81 -11.19 -12.74
N GLU A 172 0.46 -12.46 -13.00
CA GLU A 172 -0.61 -12.83 -13.94
C GLU A 172 -1.97 -12.31 -13.45
N ASP A 173 -2.28 -12.51 -12.17
CA ASP A 173 -3.51 -12.00 -11.56
C ASP A 173 -3.49 -10.47 -11.47
N ALA A 174 -2.34 -9.87 -11.22
CA ALA A 174 -2.19 -8.41 -11.18
C ALA A 174 -2.44 -7.76 -12.54
N ILE A 175 -2.17 -8.45 -13.66
CA ILE A 175 -2.56 -8.01 -14.99
C ILE A 175 -4.10 -7.95 -15.11
N ILE A 176 -4.80 -8.98 -14.65
CA ILE A 176 -6.27 -9.01 -14.64
C ILE A 176 -6.81 -7.90 -13.71
N ALA A 177 -6.22 -7.75 -12.52
CA ALA A 177 -6.56 -6.67 -11.60
C ALA A 177 -6.42 -5.30 -12.25
N SER A 178 -5.31 -5.04 -12.98
CA SER A 178 -5.06 -3.78 -13.68
C SER A 178 -6.14 -3.45 -14.73
N GLN A 179 -6.66 -4.48 -15.40
CA GLN A 179 -7.77 -4.35 -16.33
C GLN A 179 -9.08 -4.01 -15.60
N TRP A 180 -9.37 -4.69 -14.49
CA TRP A 180 -10.61 -4.50 -13.71
C TRP A 180 -10.67 -3.14 -13.03
N ILE A 181 -9.55 -2.62 -12.57
CA ILE A 181 -9.47 -1.27 -11.97
C ILE A 181 -9.31 -0.17 -13.04
N ASN A 182 -9.22 -0.54 -14.33
CA ASN A 182 -9.02 0.37 -15.46
C ASN A 182 -7.79 1.29 -15.27
N CYS A 183 -6.63 0.69 -14.93
CA CYS A 183 -5.39 1.40 -14.72
C CYS A 183 -4.27 0.82 -15.60
N ASP A 184 -3.53 1.68 -16.32
CA ASP A 184 -2.49 1.24 -17.26
C ASP A 184 -1.08 1.30 -16.65
N LEU A 185 -0.88 2.09 -15.60
CA LEU A 185 0.40 2.23 -14.92
C LEU A 185 0.36 1.51 -13.58
N ILE A 186 1.13 0.44 -13.47
CA ILE A 186 1.24 -0.37 -12.25
C ILE A 186 2.64 -0.26 -11.66
N ILE A 187 2.71 -0.03 -10.37
CA ILE A 187 3.94 -0.13 -9.57
C ILE A 187 3.83 -1.43 -8.78
N GLY A 188 4.78 -2.34 -8.98
CA GLY A 188 4.82 -3.61 -8.27
C GLY A 188 5.31 -3.44 -6.83
N CYS A 189 4.76 -4.26 -5.92
CA CYS A 189 5.20 -4.38 -4.53
C CYS A 189 5.11 -5.82 -4.04
N HIS A 190 5.49 -6.07 -2.80
CA HIS A 190 5.41 -7.37 -2.12
C HIS A 190 6.07 -8.50 -2.92
N PHE A 191 7.30 -8.27 -3.40
CA PHE A 191 8.12 -9.24 -4.11
C PHE A 191 9.57 -9.19 -3.61
N ASP A 192 10.32 -10.29 -3.81
CA ASP A 192 11.75 -10.46 -3.54
C ASP A 192 12.23 -10.29 -2.09
N THR A 193 11.41 -9.79 -1.17
CA THR A 193 11.79 -9.57 0.23
C THR A 193 12.12 -10.89 0.93
N PHE A 194 11.39 -11.94 0.60
CA PHE A 194 11.55 -13.30 1.12
C PHE A 194 11.64 -14.30 -0.02
N GLU A 195 12.33 -15.42 0.22
CA GLU A 195 12.52 -16.47 -0.80
C GLU A 195 11.23 -16.92 -1.50
N PRO A 196 10.09 -17.19 -0.79
CA PRO A 196 8.87 -17.66 -1.43
C PRO A 196 8.21 -16.65 -2.39
N ILE A 197 8.50 -15.35 -2.24
CA ILE A 197 7.89 -14.27 -3.04
C ILE A 197 8.84 -13.68 -4.08
N ARG A 198 9.87 -14.43 -4.47
CA ARG A 198 10.77 -14.04 -5.56
C ARG A 198 10.06 -14.15 -6.91
N ILE A 199 10.24 -13.15 -7.76
CA ILE A 199 9.67 -13.13 -9.10
C ILE A 199 10.74 -13.00 -10.18
N ASP A 200 10.41 -13.45 -11.40
CA ASP A 200 11.18 -13.15 -12.60
C ASP A 200 10.74 -11.77 -13.14
N HIS A 201 11.54 -10.74 -12.85
CA HIS A 201 11.25 -9.35 -13.23
C HIS A 201 11.03 -9.20 -14.74
N LYS A 202 11.87 -9.84 -15.55
CA LYS A 202 11.78 -9.73 -17.01
C LYS A 202 10.48 -10.35 -17.52
N LYS A 203 10.14 -11.55 -17.05
CA LYS A 203 8.88 -12.19 -17.36
C LYS A 203 7.67 -11.37 -16.97
N ALA A 204 7.66 -10.83 -15.75
CA ALA A 204 6.57 -9.98 -15.28
C ALA A 204 6.41 -8.74 -16.16
N GLN A 205 7.49 -8.02 -16.46
CA GLN A 205 7.47 -6.83 -17.32
C GLN A 205 7.01 -7.13 -18.75
N GLU A 206 7.50 -8.24 -19.34
CA GLU A 206 7.08 -8.69 -20.67
C GLU A 206 5.59 -9.05 -20.71
N ALA A 207 5.07 -9.73 -19.69
CA ALA A 207 3.64 -10.09 -19.59
C ALA A 207 2.75 -8.86 -19.48
N PHE A 208 3.10 -7.88 -18.65
CA PHE A 208 2.38 -6.61 -18.55
C PHE A 208 2.41 -5.84 -19.87
N ALA A 209 3.56 -5.77 -20.55
CA ALA A 209 3.68 -5.10 -21.86
C ALA A 209 2.82 -5.78 -22.93
N GLN A 210 2.76 -7.12 -22.96
CA GLN A 210 1.87 -7.87 -23.86
C GLN A 210 0.40 -7.59 -23.59
N ALA A 211 0.03 -7.32 -22.34
CA ALA A 211 -1.33 -6.91 -21.95
C ALA A 211 -1.62 -5.42 -22.19
N GLY A 212 -0.69 -4.66 -22.79
CA GLY A 212 -0.81 -3.23 -23.02
C GLY A 212 -0.71 -2.37 -21.77
N LYS A 213 -0.09 -2.89 -20.69
CA LYS A 213 0.09 -2.23 -19.40
C LYS A 213 1.56 -1.90 -19.17
N LYS A 214 1.82 -0.88 -18.38
CA LYS A 214 3.18 -0.51 -17.95
C LYS A 214 3.41 -0.97 -16.52
N LEU A 215 4.41 -1.84 -16.30
CA LEU A 215 4.85 -2.27 -14.98
C LEU A 215 6.17 -1.57 -14.62
N ILE A 216 6.19 -0.92 -13.46
CA ILE A 216 7.41 -0.43 -12.80
C ILE A 216 7.71 -1.38 -11.65
N LEU A 217 8.89 -1.98 -11.63
CA LEU A 217 9.47 -2.71 -10.50
C LEU A 217 10.56 -1.82 -9.90
N PRO A 218 10.25 -1.07 -8.84
CA PRO A 218 11.19 -0.09 -8.32
C PRO A 218 12.30 -0.77 -7.49
N GLU A 219 13.51 -0.21 -7.55
CA GLU A 219 14.58 -0.53 -6.60
C GLU A 219 14.35 0.17 -5.25
N ILE A 220 14.81 -0.45 -4.15
CA ILE A 220 14.69 0.15 -2.82
C ILE A 220 15.48 1.48 -2.75
N GLY A 221 14.80 2.54 -2.36
CA GLY A 221 15.32 3.90 -2.36
C GLY A 221 15.06 4.68 -3.65
N GLN A 222 14.58 4.01 -4.71
CA GLN A 222 14.26 4.68 -5.98
C GLN A 222 13.11 5.68 -5.81
N VAL A 223 13.26 6.82 -6.48
CA VAL A 223 12.26 7.87 -6.57
C VAL A 223 11.61 7.83 -7.96
N ILE A 224 10.29 7.76 -7.97
CA ILE A 224 9.43 7.81 -9.17
C ILE A 224 8.71 9.16 -9.18
N ASN A 225 8.80 9.89 -10.29
CA ASN A 225 8.08 11.15 -10.51
C ASN A 225 6.93 10.92 -11.49
N LEU A 226 5.69 11.20 -11.05
CA LEU A 226 4.45 11.11 -11.83
C LEU A 226 3.71 12.45 -11.89
#